data_b4211b6318ce0d34167c3aad238e54e2
#
_entry.id   b4211b6318ce0d34167c3aad238e54e2
#
_cell.length_a   1.000
_cell.length_b   1.000
_cell.length_c   1.000
_cell.angle_alpha   90.00
_cell.angle_beta   90.00
_cell.angle_gamma   90.00
#
_symmetry.space_group_name_H-M   'P 1'
#
loop_
_entity.id
_entity.type
_entity.pdbx_description
1 polymer ?
#
loop_
_entity_poly.entity_id
_entity_poly.type
_entity_poly.pdbx_seq_one_letter_code
_entity_poly.pdbx_strand_id
1 'polypeptide(L)'
;MIEYKKRVITEKPFDVIFRLIINMVLFAVLAFYIIMSFFTNARISGNSMNNTFMDGDVVLVNKRIYDIRPPKRYELIVFKPNEAALSENDVKRVVGLPGETVQIIDGKVHINGHVLNDDVISTRIYNAGLALEPVRLEDDEYFVLGDNRNSSSDSRNSSVGKVKFSSIIGKPWWVIYPFSDFGGTKPEEVKE
;
A
#
# COMPACT_ATOMS: atom_id res chain seq x y z
N MET A 1 44.64 38.20 -45.53
CA MET A 1 43.61 37.17 -45.58
C MET A 1 44.06 36.08 -44.63
N ILE A 2 43.44 35.99 -43.42
CA ILE A 2 43.86 35.04 -42.37
C ILE A 2 42.92 33.84 -42.52
N GLU A 3 43.47 32.73 -43.01
CA GLU A 3 42.72 31.46 -43.07
C GLU A 3 42.56 30.85 -41.70
N TYR A 4 41.33 30.80 -41.18
CA TYR A 4 40.98 30.17 -39.93
C TYR A 4 40.82 28.66 -40.14
N LYS A 5 41.88 27.89 -39.89
CA LYS A 5 41.87 26.44 -40.01
C LYS A 5 41.07 25.83 -38.87
N LYS A 6 39.78 25.49 -39.11
CA LYS A 6 38.89 24.81 -38.17
C LYS A 6 39.51 23.44 -37.83
N ARG A 7 40.07 23.30 -36.63
CA ARG A 7 40.51 21.98 -36.13
C ARG A 7 39.25 21.13 -35.90
N VAL A 8 39.00 20.17 -36.77
CA VAL A 8 38.04 19.11 -36.53
C VAL A 8 38.69 18.19 -35.49
N ILE A 9 38.24 18.28 -34.24
CA ILE A 9 38.63 17.36 -33.18
C ILE A 9 37.87 16.06 -33.46
N THR A 10 38.51 15.13 -34.14
CA THR A 10 38.00 13.75 -34.26
C THR A 10 38.20 13.05 -32.94
N GLU A 11 37.15 12.94 -32.15
CA GLU A 11 37.20 12.17 -30.90
C GLU A 11 37.49 10.71 -31.24
N LYS A 12 38.37 10.08 -30.46
CA LYS A 12 38.67 8.65 -30.64
C LYS A 12 37.42 7.86 -30.34
N PRO A 13 37.03 6.87 -31.16
CA PRO A 13 35.83 6.10 -30.94
C PRO A 13 35.78 5.43 -29.56
N PHE A 14 36.93 5.11 -29.00
CA PHE A 14 37.05 4.57 -27.64
C PHE A 14 36.54 5.56 -26.57
N ASP A 15 36.90 6.84 -26.67
CA ASP A 15 36.51 7.86 -25.67
C ASP A 15 34.99 8.13 -25.74
N VAL A 16 34.42 8.04 -26.92
CA VAL A 16 32.95 8.16 -27.12
C VAL A 16 32.22 6.98 -26.47
N ILE A 17 32.68 5.74 -26.76
CA ILE A 17 32.10 4.53 -26.17
C ILE A 17 32.23 4.52 -24.66
N PHE A 18 33.40 4.89 -24.14
CA PHE A 18 33.63 4.95 -22.71
C PHE A 18 32.71 5.95 -21.99
N ARG A 19 32.51 7.14 -22.57
CA ARG A 19 31.57 8.15 -22.04
C ARG A 19 30.12 7.63 -22.10
N LEU A 20 29.72 6.95 -23.16
CA LEU A 20 28.37 6.37 -23.25
C LEU A 20 28.14 5.32 -22.16
N ILE A 21 29.11 4.44 -21.90
CA ILE A 21 29.03 3.44 -20.82
C ILE A 21 28.91 4.12 -19.46
N ILE A 22 29.75 5.11 -19.17
CA ILE A 22 29.68 5.85 -17.89
C ILE A 22 28.30 6.50 -17.73
N ASN A 23 27.82 7.20 -18.75
CA ASN A 23 26.51 7.86 -18.67
C ASN A 23 25.37 6.85 -18.48
N MET A 24 25.43 5.69 -19.13
CA MET A 24 24.46 4.62 -18.95
C MET A 24 24.48 4.07 -17.52
N VAL A 25 25.66 3.87 -16.94
CA VAL A 25 25.81 3.41 -15.55
C VAL A 25 25.28 4.48 -14.59
N LEU A 26 25.62 5.74 -14.76
CA LEU A 26 25.13 6.84 -13.94
C LEU A 26 23.60 6.96 -14.01
N PHE A 27 23.03 6.82 -15.20
CA PHE A 27 21.58 6.84 -15.39
C PHE A 27 20.91 5.64 -14.68
N ALA A 28 21.50 4.46 -14.79
CA ALA A 28 20.99 3.25 -14.14
C ALA A 28 21.03 3.39 -12.59
N VAL A 29 22.12 3.92 -12.04
CA VAL A 29 22.26 4.17 -10.60
C VAL A 29 21.23 5.20 -10.13
N LEU A 30 21.05 6.29 -10.88
CA LEU A 30 20.06 7.31 -10.56
C LEU A 30 18.62 6.74 -10.60
N ALA A 31 18.29 5.98 -11.65
CA ALA A 31 16.99 5.33 -11.78
C ALA A 31 16.74 4.35 -10.62
N PHE A 32 17.74 3.55 -10.26
CA PHE A 32 17.66 2.63 -9.12
C PHE A 32 17.41 3.39 -7.81
N TYR A 33 18.13 4.49 -7.57
CA TYR A 33 17.94 5.32 -6.38
C TYR A 33 16.53 5.91 -6.31
N ILE A 34 16.01 6.40 -7.43
CA ILE A 34 14.64 6.92 -7.53
C ILE A 34 13.64 5.81 -7.18
N ILE A 35 13.76 4.63 -7.80
CA ILE A 35 12.85 3.50 -7.55
C ILE A 35 12.87 3.13 -6.05
N MET A 36 14.04 2.98 -5.44
CA MET A 36 14.19 2.65 -4.02
C MET A 36 13.63 3.74 -3.09
N SER A 37 13.63 5.00 -3.53
CA SER A 37 13.04 6.12 -2.78
C SER A 37 11.50 6.08 -2.77
N PHE A 38 10.88 5.62 -3.85
CA PHE A 38 9.42 5.60 -4.01
C PHE A 38 8.78 4.29 -3.52
N PHE A 39 9.52 3.19 -3.59
CA PHE A 39 8.96 1.86 -3.32
C PHE A 39 9.70 1.15 -2.19
N THR A 40 8.98 0.25 -1.54
CA THR A 40 9.50 -0.76 -0.62
C THR A 40 8.76 -2.05 -0.86
N ASN A 41 9.19 -3.13 -0.24
CA ASN A 41 8.46 -4.39 -0.25
C ASN A 41 7.85 -4.66 1.13
N ALA A 42 6.76 -5.41 1.16
CA ALA A 42 6.17 -5.96 2.36
C ALA A 42 5.84 -7.44 2.10
N ARG A 43 6.13 -8.29 3.07
CA ARG A 43 5.71 -9.69 3.05
C ARG A 43 4.36 -9.81 3.74
N ILE A 44 3.44 -10.50 3.10
CA ILE A 44 2.15 -10.83 3.69
C ILE A 44 2.35 -12.01 4.64
N SER A 45 1.87 -11.86 5.87
CA SER A 45 1.92 -12.91 6.88
C SER A 45 0.51 -13.27 7.32
N GLY A 46 0.19 -14.56 7.29
CA GLY A 46 -1.10 -15.11 7.69
C GLY A 46 -2.21 -14.97 6.65
N ASN A 47 -3.40 -15.35 7.06
CA ASN A 47 -4.55 -15.56 6.19
C ASN A 47 -5.59 -14.43 6.23
N SER A 48 -5.28 -13.31 6.87
CA SER A 48 -6.22 -12.21 7.09
C SER A 48 -6.69 -11.52 5.81
N MET A 49 -5.89 -11.61 4.75
CA MET A 49 -6.18 -11.04 3.43
C MET A 49 -6.47 -12.09 2.37
N ASN A 50 -6.76 -13.34 2.75
CA ASN A 50 -7.11 -14.42 1.83
C ASN A 50 -8.20 -13.99 0.87
N ASN A 51 -8.10 -14.45 -0.37
CA ASN A 51 -8.75 -14.07 -1.61
C ASN A 51 -8.12 -12.85 -2.30
N THR A 52 -7.45 -11.95 -1.58
CA THR A 52 -6.73 -10.81 -2.18
C THR A 52 -5.23 -11.06 -2.19
N PHE A 53 -4.68 -11.49 -1.06
CA PHE A 53 -3.27 -11.90 -0.90
C PHE A 53 -3.20 -13.21 -0.14
N MET A 54 -2.22 -14.04 -0.48
CA MET A 54 -1.93 -15.30 0.20
C MET A 54 -0.77 -15.13 1.19
N ASP A 55 -0.71 -16.03 2.16
CA ASP A 55 0.43 -16.10 3.08
C ASP A 55 1.74 -16.31 2.30
N GLY A 56 2.75 -15.51 2.61
CA GLY A 56 4.05 -15.57 1.94
C GLY A 56 4.20 -14.67 0.72
N ASP A 57 3.13 -14.06 0.21
CA ASP A 57 3.21 -13.08 -0.88
C ASP A 57 4.14 -11.92 -0.51
N VAL A 58 4.92 -11.47 -1.48
CA VAL A 58 5.70 -10.25 -1.36
C VAL A 58 5.11 -9.20 -2.30
N VAL A 59 4.69 -8.08 -1.73
CA VAL A 59 4.07 -6.99 -2.47
C VAL A 59 4.97 -5.77 -2.55
N LEU A 60 4.98 -5.14 -3.71
CA LEU A 60 5.62 -3.84 -3.91
C LEU A 60 4.69 -2.75 -3.38
N VAL A 61 5.21 -1.90 -2.49
CA VAL A 61 4.47 -0.87 -1.78
C VAL A 61 4.91 0.50 -2.25
N ASN A 62 3.98 1.30 -2.75
CA ASN A 62 4.21 2.71 -3.05
C ASN A 62 4.13 3.53 -1.76
N LYS A 63 5.27 4.05 -1.30
CA LYS A 63 5.37 4.85 -0.07
C LYS A 63 4.90 6.29 -0.23
N ARG A 64 4.90 6.81 -1.45
CA ARG A 64 4.70 8.25 -1.73
C ARG A 64 3.29 8.60 -2.14
N ILE A 65 2.43 7.61 -2.35
CA ILE A 65 1.05 7.88 -2.78
C ILE A 65 0.28 8.72 -1.76
N TYR A 66 0.54 8.50 -0.47
CA TYR A 66 -0.15 9.19 0.61
C TYR A 66 0.50 10.52 1.02
N ASP A 67 1.64 10.90 0.42
CA ASP A 67 2.17 12.26 0.46
C ASP A 67 1.33 13.22 -0.42
N ILE A 68 0.60 12.67 -1.42
CA ILE A 68 -0.17 13.44 -2.41
C ILE A 68 -1.65 13.50 -2.04
N ARG A 69 -2.20 12.43 -1.48
CA ARG A 69 -3.59 12.31 -1.08
C ARG A 69 -3.78 11.31 0.06
N PRO A 70 -4.83 11.45 0.88
CA PRO A 70 -5.12 10.45 1.92
C PRO A 70 -5.59 9.11 1.33
N PRO A 71 -5.53 8.02 2.12
CA PRO A 71 -6.19 6.75 1.81
C PRO A 71 -7.69 6.93 1.58
N LYS A 72 -8.22 6.21 0.59
CA LYS A 72 -9.65 6.18 0.28
C LYS A 72 -10.29 4.93 0.86
N ARG A 73 -11.63 4.96 1.00
CA ARG A 73 -12.40 3.76 1.38
C ARG A 73 -12.13 2.63 0.38
N TYR A 74 -12.04 1.41 0.90
CA TYR A 74 -11.70 0.17 0.21
C TYR A 74 -10.26 0.05 -0.28
N GLU A 75 -9.42 1.08 -0.19
CA GLU A 75 -8.01 0.92 -0.51
C GLU A 75 -7.31 -0.03 0.47
N LEU A 76 -6.39 -0.79 -0.08
CA LEU A 76 -5.46 -1.59 0.72
C LEU A 76 -4.33 -0.69 1.20
N ILE A 77 -4.01 -0.79 2.48
CA ILE A 77 -2.88 -0.08 3.10
C ILE A 77 -1.93 -1.04 3.77
N VAL A 78 -0.65 -0.72 3.71
CA VAL A 78 0.40 -1.33 4.52
C VAL A 78 0.70 -0.40 5.67
N PHE A 79 0.68 -0.91 6.90
CA PHE A 79 0.89 -0.12 8.09
C PHE A 79 1.60 -0.91 9.18
N LYS A 80 2.10 -0.23 10.21
CA LYS A 80 2.63 -0.83 11.43
C LYS A 80 1.56 -0.79 12.53
N PRO A 81 1.10 -1.93 13.03
CA PRO A 81 0.05 -1.98 14.04
C PRO A 81 0.46 -1.34 15.37
N ASN A 82 1.74 -1.39 15.71
CA ASN A 82 2.28 -0.81 16.93
C ASN A 82 3.66 -0.19 16.66
N GLU A 83 3.82 1.11 16.95
CA GLU A 83 5.09 1.83 16.76
C GLU A 83 6.22 1.30 17.65
N ALA A 84 5.89 0.70 18.77
CA ALA A 84 6.88 0.19 19.75
C ALA A 84 7.35 -1.23 19.47
N ALA A 85 6.69 -1.97 18.57
CA ALA A 85 7.04 -3.35 18.27
C ALA A 85 7.95 -3.41 17.04
N LEU A 86 8.93 -4.32 17.07
CA LEU A 86 9.58 -4.87 15.88
C LEU A 86 8.56 -5.69 15.06
N SER A 87 7.29 -5.24 15.06
CA SER A 87 6.19 -5.94 14.39
C SER A 87 6.35 -5.84 12.90
N GLU A 88 6.12 -6.96 12.24
CA GLU A 88 6.01 -7.03 10.79
C GLU A 88 4.92 -6.07 10.30
N ASN A 89 5.11 -5.55 9.11
CA ASN A 89 4.10 -4.71 8.46
C ASN A 89 2.83 -5.53 8.24
N ASP A 90 1.69 -4.95 8.53
CA ASP A 90 0.40 -5.57 8.28
C ASP A 90 -0.30 -4.93 7.07
N VAL A 91 -1.13 -5.70 6.39
CA VAL A 91 -1.92 -5.24 5.24
C VAL A 91 -3.40 -5.45 5.53
N LYS A 92 -4.19 -4.39 5.41
CA LYS A 92 -5.64 -4.42 5.62
C LYS A 92 -6.34 -3.47 4.64
N ARG A 93 -7.66 -3.61 4.56
CA ARG A 93 -8.51 -2.76 3.74
C ARG A 93 -9.13 -1.65 4.59
N VAL A 94 -9.07 -0.43 4.11
CA VAL A 94 -9.70 0.74 4.74
C VAL A 94 -11.22 0.64 4.59
N VAL A 95 -11.93 0.69 5.71
CA VAL A 95 -13.40 0.63 5.77
C VAL A 95 -13.97 1.91 6.36
N GLY A 96 -13.39 2.42 7.45
CA GLY A 96 -13.77 3.71 8.05
C GLY A 96 -12.75 4.78 7.72
N LEU A 97 -13.22 5.98 7.44
CA LEU A 97 -12.41 7.16 7.13
C LEU A 97 -12.38 8.13 8.32
N PRO A 98 -11.39 9.04 8.39
CA PRO A 98 -11.33 10.09 9.41
C PRO A 98 -12.66 10.81 9.60
N GLY A 99 -13.01 11.05 10.86
CA GLY A 99 -14.25 11.74 11.23
C GLY A 99 -15.51 10.88 11.21
N GLU A 100 -15.45 9.63 10.76
CA GLU A 100 -16.61 8.74 10.71
C GLU A 100 -16.82 7.96 12.02
N THR A 101 -18.01 7.42 12.17
CA THR A 101 -18.34 6.45 13.22
C THR A 101 -18.61 5.10 12.57
N VAL A 102 -17.85 4.07 12.98
CA VAL A 102 -17.95 2.71 12.47
C VAL A 102 -18.63 1.85 13.52
N GLN A 103 -19.61 1.04 13.10
CA GLN A 103 -20.23 0.03 13.95
C GLN A 103 -20.55 -1.22 13.13
N ILE A 104 -20.56 -2.38 13.76
CA ILE A 104 -20.97 -3.64 13.13
C ILE A 104 -22.24 -4.13 13.79
N ILE A 105 -23.35 -4.10 13.04
CA ILE A 105 -24.68 -4.51 13.49
C ILE A 105 -25.15 -5.63 12.59
N ASP A 106 -25.64 -6.73 13.17
CA ASP A 106 -26.14 -7.93 12.45
C ASP A 106 -25.14 -8.49 11.41
N GLY A 107 -23.83 -8.31 11.70
CA GLY A 107 -22.76 -8.79 10.84
C GLY A 107 -22.47 -7.92 9.62
N LYS A 108 -23.05 -6.72 9.56
CA LYS A 108 -22.83 -5.70 8.51
C LYS A 108 -22.15 -4.46 9.08
N VAL A 109 -21.26 -3.89 8.29
CA VAL A 109 -20.60 -2.63 8.63
C VAL A 109 -21.59 -1.48 8.44
N HIS A 110 -21.64 -0.60 9.42
CA HIS A 110 -22.38 0.67 9.37
C HIS A 110 -21.39 1.82 9.48
N ILE A 111 -21.57 2.81 8.65
CA ILE A 111 -20.83 4.08 8.69
C ILE A 111 -21.81 5.20 8.99
N ASN A 112 -21.59 5.92 10.08
CA ASN A 112 -22.48 7.00 10.54
C ASN A 112 -23.96 6.55 10.67
N GLY A 113 -24.16 5.31 11.10
CA GLY A 113 -25.49 4.69 11.28
C GLY A 113 -26.12 4.10 10.01
N HIS A 114 -25.48 4.23 8.85
CA HIS A 114 -25.97 3.67 7.59
C HIS A 114 -25.21 2.42 7.19
N VAL A 115 -25.94 1.39 6.70
CA VAL A 115 -25.31 0.16 6.20
C VAL A 115 -24.37 0.50 5.05
N LEU A 116 -23.14 0.00 5.13
CA LEU A 116 -22.18 0.10 4.04
C LEU A 116 -22.53 -0.95 2.97
N ASN A 117 -23.33 -0.54 1.95
CA ASN A 117 -23.83 -1.45 0.93
C ASN A 117 -22.80 -1.79 -0.16
N ASP A 118 -21.76 -0.95 -0.29
CA ASP A 118 -20.73 -1.08 -1.31
C ASP A 118 -19.47 -1.77 -0.78
N ASP A 119 -19.62 -2.58 0.28
CA ASP A 119 -18.50 -3.32 0.83
C ASP A 119 -18.05 -4.39 -0.17
N VAL A 120 -16.84 -4.22 -0.69
CA VAL A 120 -16.19 -5.12 -1.66
C VAL A 120 -16.18 -6.57 -1.16
N ILE A 121 -16.17 -6.76 0.15
CA ILE A 121 -16.22 -8.08 0.80
C ILE A 121 -17.54 -8.23 1.55
N SER A 122 -18.56 -8.74 0.87
CA SER A 122 -19.91 -8.92 1.40
C SER A 122 -20.07 -10.05 2.43
N THR A 123 -18.99 -10.62 2.93
CA THR A 123 -19.03 -11.70 3.91
C THR A 123 -19.58 -11.21 5.25
N ARG A 124 -20.58 -11.92 5.78
CA ARG A 124 -21.13 -11.65 7.11
C ARG A 124 -20.07 -11.77 8.19
N ILE A 125 -19.98 -10.76 9.04
CA ILE A 125 -19.04 -10.69 10.17
C ILE A 125 -19.69 -11.33 11.39
N TYR A 126 -19.05 -12.38 11.93
CA TYR A 126 -19.59 -13.07 13.13
C TYR A 126 -19.12 -12.45 14.45
N ASN A 127 -17.96 -11.79 14.44
CA ASN A 127 -17.41 -11.13 15.62
C ASN A 127 -17.13 -9.66 15.31
N ALA A 128 -17.92 -8.79 15.91
CA ALA A 128 -17.81 -7.33 15.77
C ALA A 128 -16.63 -6.74 16.59
N GLY A 129 -16.18 -7.46 17.63
CA GLY A 129 -15.09 -6.98 18.50
C GLY A 129 -15.38 -5.59 19.08
N LEU A 130 -14.40 -4.68 18.98
CA LEU A 130 -14.57 -3.29 19.46
C LEU A 130 -15.70 -2.54 18.74
N ALA A 131 -16.00 -2.91 17.48
CA ALA A 131 -17.04 -2.25 16.69
C ALA A 131 -18.46 -2.77 16.98
N LEU A 132 -18.66 -3.59 18.03
CA LEU A 132 -19.98 -3.86 18.59
C LEU A 132 -20.63 -2.56 19.06
N GLU A 133 -19.84 -1.71 19.70
CA GLU A 133 -20.21 -0.34 20.04
C GLU A 133 -19.72 0.64 18.95
N PRO A 134 -20.35 1.83 18.82
CA PRO A 134 -19.92 2.83 17.85
C PRO A 134 -18.48 3.30 18.11
N VAL A 135 -17.60 3.09 17.14
CA VAL A 135 -16.20 3.53 17.16
C VAL A 135 -16.08 4.83 16.40
N ARG A 136 -15.90 5.95 17.08
CA ARG A 136 -15.62 7.25 16.47
C ARG A 136 -14.15 7.35 16.07
N LEU A 137 -13.89 7.74 14.82
CA LEU A 137 -12.56 7.99 14.28
C LEU A 137 -12.22 9.48 14.37
N GLU A 138 -11.01 9.77 14.83
CA GLU A 138 -10.45 11.13 14.83
C GLU A 138 -10.03 11.54 13.39
N ASP A 139 -9.51 12.76 13.24
CA ASP A 139 -9.18 13.34 11.92
C ASP A 139 -8.00 12.66 11.21
N ASP A 140 -7.22 11.86 11.93
CA ASP A 140 -6.06 11.11 11.40
C ASP A 140 -6.21 9.58 11.56
N GLU A 141 -7.39 9.10 11.94
CA GLU A 141 -7.63 7.70 12.26
C GLU A 141 -8.46 6.99 11.18
N TYR A 142 -8.09 5.76 10.91
CA TYR A 142 -8.75 4.86 9.96
C TYR A 142 -9.21 3.60 10.68
N PHE A 143 -10.34 3.04 10.23
CA PHE A 143 -10.80 1.73 10.63
C PHE A 143 -10.55 0.75 9.49
N VAL A 144 -9.78 -0.30 9.76
CA VAL A 144 -9.38 -1.27 8.75
C VAL A 144 -9.88 -2.67 9.07
N LEU A 145 -10.22 -3.42 8.03
CA LEU A 145 -10.64 -4.82 8.13
C LEU A 145 -9.78 -5.70 7.21
N GLY A 146 -9.58 -6.95 7.64
CA GLY A 146 -9.06 -7.97 6.73
C GLY A 146 -10.13 -8.42 5.75
N ASP A 147 -9.73 -8.81 4.54
CA ASP A 147 -10.66 -9.34 3.54
C ASP A 147 -11.22 -10.69 3.97
N ASN A 148 -10.43 -11.49 4.68
CA ASN A 148 -10.93 -12.66 5.40
C ASN A 148 -11.60 -12.24 6.72
N ARG A 149 -12.83 -11.73 6.64
CA ARG A 149 -13.57 -11.07 7.73
C ARG A 149 -13.61 -11.86 9.05
N ASN A 150 -13.68 -13.17 8.97
CA ASN A 150 -13.85 -14.03 10.13
C ASN A 150 -12.55 -14.68 10.62
N SER A 151 -11.43 -14.43 9.93
CA SER A 151 -10.08 -14.91 10.28
C SER A 151 -9.05 -13.77 10.14
N SER A 152 -9.32 -12.64 10.78
CA SER A 152 -8.45 -11.45 10.72
C SER A 152 -8.29 -10.81 12.08
N SER A 153 -7.05 -10.47 12.44
CA SER A 153 -6.76 -9.50 13.49
C SER A 153 -6.67 -8.13 12.83
N ASP A 154 -7.63 -7.25 13.13
CA ASP A 154 -7.79 -5.94 12.51
C ASP A 154 -8.39 -4.94 13.51
N SER A 155 -8.93 -3.81 13.05
CA SER A 155 -9.43 -2.75 13.95
C SER A 155 -10.53 -3.18 14.93
N ARG A 156 -11.13 -4.34 14.73
CA ARG A 156 -12.05 -4.95 15.70
C ARG A 156 -11.34 -5.47 16.94
N ASN A 157 -10.04 -5.75 16.83
CA ASN A 157 -9.22 -6.26 17.91
C ASN A 157 -8.44 -5.11 18.56
N SER A 158 -8.38 -5.06 19.89
CA SER A 158 -7.63 -4.05 20.63
C SER A 158 -6.12 -4.04 20.38
N SER A 159 -5.56 -5.14 19.86
CA SER A 159 -4.15 -5.21 19.47
C SER A 159 -3.81 -4.35 18.25
N VAL A 160 -4.79 -4.10 17.37
CA VAL A 160 -4.67 -3.23 16.20
C VAL A 160 -5.39 -1.91 16.44
N GLY A 161 -6.67 -1.96 16.80
CA GLY A 161 -7.49 -0.78 17.03
C GLY A 161 -7.60 0.15 15.84
N LYS A 162 -7.75 1.43 16.12
CA LYS A 162 -7.78 2.49 15.11
C LYS A 162 -6.37 2.71 14.57
N VAL A 163 -6.23 2.77 13.25
CA VAL A 163 -4.93 2.95 12.56
C VAL A 163 -4.71 4.43 12.30
N LYS A 164 -3.64 4.99 12.85
CA LYS A 164 -3.27 6.39 12.62
C LYS A 164 -2.63 6.56 11.24
N PHE A 165 -2.86 7.70 10.62
CA PHE A 165 -2.24 8.06 9.34
C PHE A 165 -0.70 7.95 9.39
N SER A 166 -0.09 8.36 10.51
CA SER A 166 1.37 8.30 10.73
C SER A 166 1.94 6.88 10.71
N SER A 167 1.13 5.86 11.01
CA SER A 167 1.55 4.46 10.99
C SER A 167 1.46 3.82 9.60
N ILE A 168 0.83 4.51 8.62
CA ILE A 168 0.66 4.00 7.26
C ILE A 168 1.97 4.17 6.49
N ILE A 169 2.47 3.06 5.94
CA ILE A 169 3.70 3.01 5.15
C ILE A 169 3.43 3.35 3.69
N GLY A 170 2.31 2.88 3.13
CA GLY A 170 1.97 3.10 1.74
C GLY A 170 0.87 2.15 1.23
N LYS A 171 0.68 2.19 -0.08
CA LYS A 171 -0.31 1.37 -0.78
C LYS A 171 0.38 0.17 -1.45
N PRO A 172 -0.06 -1.08 -1.22
CA PRO A 172 0.41 -2.22 -2.00
C PRO A 172 -0.05 -2.06 -3.45
N TRP A 173 0.85 -2.30 -4.39
CA TRP A 173 0.61 -2.03 -5.81
C TRP A 173 0.73 -3.28 -6.68
N TRP A 174 1.77 -4.11 -6.46
CA TRP A 174 2.06 -5.31 -7.26
C TRP A 174 2.50 -6.45 -6.38
N VAL A 175 2.04 -7.66 -6.68
CA VAL A 175 2.61 -8.89 -6.15
C VAL A 175 3.86 -9.21 -6.96
N ILE A 176 5.02 -9.26 -6.31
CA ILE A 176 6.32 -9.51 -6.96
C ILE A 176 6.83 -10.93 -6.71
N TYR A 177 6.29 -11.62 -5.72
CA TYR A 177 6.57 -13.01 -5.40
C TYR A 177 5.34 -13.63 -4.70
N PRO A 178 4.97 -14.90 -5.00
CA PRO A 178 5.56 -15.81 -5.99
C PRO A 178 5.28 -15.34 -7.44
N PHE A 179 6.09 -15.78 -8.38
CA PHE A 179 5.93 -15.39 -9.79
C PHE A 179 4.64 -15.92 -10.44
N SER A 180 4.01 -16.95 -9.83
CA SER A 180 2.69 -17.44 -10.24
C SER A 180 1.61 -16.37 -10.09
N ASP A 181 1.74 -15.48 -9.11
CA ASP A 181 0.76 -14.46 -8.75
C ASP A 181 1.23 -13.06 -9.13
N PHE A 182 2.31 -12.99 -9.93
CA PHE A 182 2.87 -11.74 -10.40
C PHE A 182 1.84 -10.88 -11.13
N GLY A 183 1.56 -9.70 -10.60
CA GLY A 183 0.58 -8.80 -11.19
C GLY A 183 0.19 -7.66 -10.27
N GLY A 184 -0.58 -6.73 -10.82
CA GLY A 184 -1.18 -5.66 -10.03
C GLY A 184 -2.12 -6.25 -8.97
N THR A 185 -2.17 -5.60 -7.81
CA THR A 185 -3.22 -5.89 -6.82
C THR A 185 -4.56 -5.76 -7.52
N LYS A 186 -5.41 -6.80 -7.42
CA LYS A 186 -6.70 -6.81 -8.11
C LYS A 186 -7.41 -5.49 -7.83
N PRO A 187 -7.84 -4.77 -8.88
CA PRO A 187 -8.57 -3.52 -8.68
C PRO A 187 -9.82 -3.83 -7.85
N GLU A 188 -10.16 -2.90 -6.98
CA GLU A 188 -11.43 -2.89 -6.30
C GLU A 188 -12.52 -2.84 -7.38
N GLU A 189 -13.22 -3.94 -7.61
CA GLU A 189 -14.46 -3.90 -8.38
C GLU A 189 -15.51 -3.18 -7.53
N VAL A 190 -15.46 -1.85 -7.52
CA VAL A 190 -16.63 -1.05 -7.17
C VAL A 190 -17.61 -1.30 -8.31
N LYS A 191 -18.60 -2.16 -8.07
CA LYS A 191 -19.76 -2.24 -8.95
C LYS A 191 -20.50 -0.92 -8.80
N GLU A 192 -20.43 -0.10 -9.85
CA GLU A 192 -21.31 1.06 -10.03
C GLU A 192 -22.79 0.64 -10.01
#